data_a06a124afff7a57dfac67bbe18d0a512
#
_entry.id   a06a124afff7a57dfac67bbe18d0a512
#
_cell.length_a   1.000
_cell.length_b   1.000
_cell.length_c   1.000
_cell.angle_alpha   90.00
_cell.angle_beta   90.00
_cell.angle_gamma   90.00
#
_symmetry.space_group_name_H-M   'P 1'
#
loop_
_entity.id
_entity.type
_entity.pdbx_description
1 polymer ?
#
loop_
_entity_poly.entity_id
_entity_poly.type
_entity_poly.pdbx_seq_one_letter_code
_entity_poly.pdbx_strand_id
1 'polypeptide(L)'
;METEYEKPLVLVVDDDPTNLRILVSKLNREYRLGVAKSGTKALEYMGKQIPDLVLLDVMMPDMDGYAVCEHIKRDPRLCDIPVVFISYVDDPSQKTRGFEVGGVDYITKPFHDAEVLARVRTHIMNKQMREQLKRHNAEIGKELDEHRRQLLALLDNLPGLAYRETVIGGIPDARRAVSFVSDGVLGLTGYA
;
A
#
# COMPACT_ATOMS: atom_id res chain seq x y z
N MET A 1 6.50 14.50 -24.71
CA MET A 1 7.56 13.80 -23.97
C MET A 1 6.89 12.60 -23.34
N GLU A 2 7.05 11.42 -23.97
CA GLU A 2 6.63 10.16 -23.34
C GLU A 2 7.49 9.97 -22.10
N THR A 3 6.87 9.97 -20.93
CA THR A 3 7.53 9.53 -19.70
C THR A 3 7.91 8.06 -19.92
N GLU A 4 9.21 7.82 -20.09
CA GLU A 4 9.77 6.47 -20.10
C GLU A 4 9.35 5.81 -18.78
N TYR A 5 8.30 4.99 -18.85
CA TYR A 5 7.80 4.25 -17.68
C TYR A 5 8.90 3.30 -17.24
N GLU A 6 9.57 3.66 -16.17
CA GLU A 6 10.63 2.82 -15.60
C GLU A 6 10.01 1.47 -15.23
N LYS A 7 10.58 0.37 -15.78
CA LYS A 7 10.06 -0.98 -15.52
C LYS A 7 9.99 -1.25 -14.02
N PRO A 8 8.90 -1.86 -13.53
CA PRO A 8 8.80 -2.23 -12.12
C PRO A 8 9.96 -3.12 -11.66
N LEU A 9 10.41 -2.93 -10.42
CA LEU A 9 11.50 -3.68 -9.81
C LEU A 9 10.96 -4.91 -9.06
N VAL A 10 11.37 -6.09 -9.48
CA VAL A 10 11.08 -7.36 -8.79
C VAL A 10 12.33 -7.87 -8.10
N LEU A 11 12.26 -8.08 -6.79
CA LEU A 11 13.32 -8.75 -6.03
C LEU A 11 13.05 -10.25 -6.01
N VAL A 12 14.01 -11.04 -6.50
CA VAL A 12 13.97 -12.50 -6.48
C VAL A 12 14.91 -13.01 -5.40
N VAL A 13 14.37 -13.79 -4.47
CA VAL A 13 15.09 -14.32 -3.31
C VAL A 13 15.00 -15.84 -3.29
N ASP A 14 16.11 -16.53 -3.46
CA ASP A 14 16.22 -17.99 -3.44
C ASP A 14 17.70 -18.34 -3.19
N ASP A 15 18.01 -19.32 -2.37
CA ASP A 15 19.38 -19.73 -2.09
C ASP A 15 20.00 -20.59 -3.20
N ASP A 16 19.15 -21.23 -4.04
CA ASP A 16 19.60 -22.01 -5.20
C ASP A 16 19.86 -21.08 -6.41
N PRO A 17 21.12 -20.98 -6.86
CA PRO A 17 21.46 -20.17 -8.03
C PRO A 17 20.82 -20.67 -9.34
N THR A 18 20.33 -21.90 -9.39
CA THR A 18 19.62 -22.44 -10.56
C THR A 18 18.23 -21.83 -10.65
N ASN A 19 17.49 -21.81 -9.54
CA ASN A 19 16.19 -21.15 -9.48
C ASN A 19 16.28 -19.65 -9.81
N LEU A 20 17.27 -18.96 -9.24
CA LEU A 20 17.52 -17.54 -9.55
C LEU A 20 17.75 -17.33 -11.05
N ARG A 21 18.57 -18.15 -11.69
CA ARG A 21 18.83 -18.04 -13.15
C ARG A 21 17.56 -18.24 -13.96
N ILE A 22 16.75 -19.23 -13.61
CA ILE A 22 15.49 -19.50 -14.30
C ILE A 22 14.56 -18.29 -14.17
N LEU A 23 14.28 -17.82 -12.96
CA LEU A 23 13.38 -16.69 -12.70
C LEU A 23 13.88 -15.41 -13.37
N VAL A 24 15.18 -15.10 -13.27
CA VAL A 24 15.78 -13.95 -13.94
C VAL A 24 15.61 -14.03 -15.45
N SER A 25 15.87 -15.19 -16.07
CA SER A 25 15.74 -15.34 -17.53
C SER A 25 14.33 -15.09 -18.05
N LYS A 26 13.32 -15.35 -17.21
CA LYS A 26 11.89 -15.21 -17.56
C LYS A 26 11.36 -13.79 -17.33
N LEU A 27 11.83 -13.13 -16.27
CA LEU A 27 11.29 -11.85 -15.83
C LEU A 27 12.01 -10.63 -16.42
N ASN A 28 13.27 -10.76 -16.84
CA ASN A 28 14.14 -9.64 -17.26
C ASN A 28 13.62 -8.86 -18.49
N ARG A 29 12.73 -9.44 -19.28
CA ARG A 29 12.13 -8.76 -20.44
C ARG A 29 11.14 -7.67 -20.02
N GLU A 30 10.36 -7.93 -18.94
CA GLU A 30 9.26 -7.07 -18.51
C GLU A 30 9.62 -6.24 -17.28
N TYR A 31 10.56 -6.70 -16.44
CA TYR A 31 10.88 -6.13 -15.14
C TYR A 31 12.35 -5.82 -14.98
N ARG A 32 12.66 -4.83 -14.14
CA ARG A 32 13.99 -4.68 -13.54
C ARG A 32 14.10 -5.73 -12.43
N LEU A 33 15.28 -6.31 -12.25
CA LEU A 33 15.46 -7.39 -11.30
C LEU A 33 16.53 -7.08 -10.27
N GLY A 34 16.16 -7.26 -8.99
CA GLY A 34 17.09 -7.46 -7.90
C GLY A 34 17.19 -8.96 -7.59
N VAL A 35 18.33 -9.39 -7.10
CA VAL A 35 18.58 -10.79 -6.73
C VAL A 35 19.23 -10.86 -5.36
N ALA A 36 18.72 -11.72 -4.49
CA ALA A 36 19.30 -12.03 -3.20
C ALA A 36 19.37 -13.54 -3.00
N LYS A 37 20.47 -14.03 -2.41
CA LYS A 37 20.72 -15.46 -2.20
C LYS A 37 20.42 -15.92 -0.77
N SER A 38 19.83 -15.07 0.04
CA SER A 38 19.43 -15.38 1.42
C SER A 38 18.47 -14.32 1.94
N GLY A 39 17.78 -14.63 3.04
CA GLY A 39 16.85 -13.70 3.69
C GLY A 39 17.57 -12.44 4.18
N THR A 40 18.74 -12.58 4.80
CA THR A 40 19.56 -11.44 5.25
C THR A 40 19.93 -10.53 4.09
N LYS A 41 20.36 -11.10 2.95
CA LYS A 41 20.72 -10.31 1.75
C LYS A 41 19.50 -9.63 1.12
N ALA A 42 18.32 -10.24 1.20
CA ALA A 42 17.09 -9.61 0.75
C ALA A 42 16.76 -8.36 1.58
N LEU A 43 16.87 -8.43 2.91
CA LEU A 43 16.64 -7.29 3.79
C LEU A 43 17.69 -6.18 3.58
N GLU A 44 18.98 -6.54 3.43
CA GLU A 44 20.03 -5.58 3.07
C GLU A 44 19.75 -4.86 1.73
N TYR A 45 19.26 -5.60 0.73
CA TYR A 45 18.88 -5.04 -0.57
C TYR A 45 17.75 -4.03 -0.42
N MET A 46 16.68 -4.41 0.30
CA MET A 46 15.50 -3.55 0.51
C MET A 46 15.81 -2.31 1.35
N GLY A 47 16.82 -2.35 2.19
CA GLY A 47 17.34 -1.17 2.89
C GLY A 47 17.93 -0.10 1.96
N LYS A 48 18.34 -0.49 0.75
CA LYS A 48 18.97 0.40 -0.27
C LYS A 48 17.99 0.76 -1.39
N GLN A 49 17.17 -0.19 -1.81
CA GLN A 49 16.25 -0.05 -2.93
C GLN A 49 14.96 -0.82 -2.67
N ILE A 50 13.83 -0.11 -2.69
CA ILE A 50 12.51 -0.67 -2.42
C ILE A 50 11.97 -1.32 -3.70
N PRO A 51 11.67 -2.65 -3.71
CA PRO A 51 11.10 -3.31 -4.87
C PRO A 51 9.57 -3.10 -4.97
N ASP A 52 9.05 -3.34 -6.16
CA ASP A 52 7.60 -3.33 -6.41
C ASP A 52 6.94 -4.65 -6.05
N LEU A 53 7.72 -5.75 -6.04
CA LEU A 53 7.27 -7.08 -5.65
C LEU A 53 8.47 -7.90 -5.18
N VAL A 54 8.26 -8.80 -4.23
CA VAL A 54 9.25 -9.79 -3.80
C VAL A 54 8.74 -11.18 -4.17
N LEU A 55 9.54 -11.93 -4.95
CA LEU A 55 9.43 -13.37 -5.11
C LEU A 55 10.37 -14.03 -4.10
N LEU A 56 9.83 -14.82 -3.18
CA LEU A 56 10.54 -15.24 -1.99
C LEU A 56 10.47 -16.75 -1.80
N ASP A 57 11.62 -17.41 -1.85
CA ASP A 57 11.68 -18.82 -1.43
C ASP A 57 11.39 -18.96 0.06
N VAL A 58 10.63 -19.99 0.39
CA VAL A 58 10.30 -20.31 1.79
C VAL A 58 11.47 -20.98 2.49
N MET A 59 12.15 -21.91 1.81
CA MET A 59 13.16 -22.76 2.40
C MET A 59 14.56 -22.23 2.14
N MET A 60 15.07 -21.43 3.06
CA MET A 60 16.44 -20.90 3.01
C MET A 60 17.20 -21.19 4.32
N PRO A 61 18.52 -21.44 4.27
CA PRO A 61 19.27 -21.94 5.42
C PRO A 61 19.52 -20.91 6.54
N ASP A 62 19.57 -19.60 6.23
CA ASP A 62 19.88 -18.54 7.20
C ASP A 62 18.62 -18.00 7.91
N MET A 63 17.63 -17.67 7.12
CA MET A 63 16.35 -17.11 7.56
C MET A 63 15.28 -17.58 6.61
N ASP A 64 14.25 -18.26 7.12
CA ASP A 64 13.16 -18.75 6.28
C ASP A 64 12.37 -17.59 5.64
N GLY A 65 11.70 -17.88 4.52
CA GLY A 65 10.95 -16.87 3.80
C GLY A 65 9.81 -16.25 4.62
N TYR A 66 9.25 -16.98 5.58
CA TYR A 66 8.19 -16.45 6.45
C TYR A 66 8.75 -15.37 7.38
N ALA A 67 9.92 -15.61 7.98
CA ALA A 67 10.59 -14.61 8.82
C ALA A 67 10.98 -13.35 8.01
N VAL A 68 11.46 -13.52 6.78
CA VAL A 68 11.71 -12.38 5.87
C VAL A 68 10.42 -11.59 5.60
N CYS A 69 9.32 -12.28 5.31
CA CYS A 69 8.03 -11.64 5.07
C CYS A 69 7.55 -10.86 6.29
N GLU A 70 7.65 -11.44 7.50
CA GLU A 70 7.31 -10.73 8.74
C GLU A 70 8.13 -9.44 8.92
N HIS A 71 9.43 -9.47 8.63
CA HIS A 71 10.26 -8.26 8.68
C HIS A 71 9.78 -7.21 7.68
N ILE A 72 9.47 -7.62 6.43
CA ILE A 72 8.91 -6.72 5.42
C ILE A 72 7.61 -6.08 5.90
N LYS A 73 6.71 -6.88 6.49
CA LYS A 73 5.38 -6.41 6.92
C LYS A 73 5.40 -5.55 8.18
N ARG A 74 6.44 -5.65 9.00
CA ARG A 74 6.64 -4.79 10.17
C ARG A 74 7.30 -3.45 9.85
N ASP A 75 8.03 -3.32 8.74
CA ASP A 75 8.62 -2.03 8.33
C ASP A 75 7.57 -1.17 7.60
N PRO A 76 7.20 0.03 8.13
CA PRO A 76 6.21 0.91 7.48
C PRO A 76 6.56 1.32 6.04
N ARG A 77 7.84 1.29 5.66
CA ARG A 77 8.29 1.62 4.30
C ARG A 77 8.10 0.46 3.33
N LEU A 78 8.04 -0.78 3.84
CA LEU A 78 8.04 -2.00 3.06
C LEU A 78 6.72 -2.76 3.13
N CYS A 79 5.85 -2.47 4.10
CA CYS A 79 4.65 -3.25 4.42
C CYS A 79 3.66 -3.36 3.25
N ASP A 80 3.61 -2.38 2.36
CA ASP A 80 2.75 -2.38 1.17
C ASP A 80 3.30 -3.23 0.00
N ILE A 81 4.56 -3.71 0.08
CA ILE A 81 5.17 -4.53 -0.98
C ILE A 81 4.49 -5.90 -1.01
N PRO A 82 3.95 -6.35 -2.15
CA PRO A 82 3.44 -7.70 -2.29
C PRO A 82 4.58 -8.73 -2.22
N VAL A 83 4.41 -9.74 -1.36
CA VAL A 83 5.33 -10.88 -1.23
C VAL A 83 4.62 -12.12 -1.78
N VAL A 84 5.19 -12.71 -2.82
CA VAL A 84 4.74 -13.97 -3.42
C VAL A 84 5.73 -15.07 -3.04
N PHE A 85 5.27 -16.05 -2.31
CA PHE A 85 6.11 -17.18 -1.92
C PHE A 85 6.34 -18.17 -3.07
N ILE A 86 7.53 -18.75 -3.11
CA ILE A 86 7.85 -19.85 -4.00
C ILE A 86 8.30 -21.04 -3.13
N SER A 87 7.72 -22.22 -3.30
CA SER A 87 8.06 -23.38 -2.42
C SER A 87 7.79 -24.70 -3.10
N TYR A 88 8.52 -25.74 -2.69
CA TYR A 88 8.23 -27.14 -3.02
C TYR A 88 7.04 -27.70 -2.23
N VAL A 89 6.61 -27.03 -1.18
CA VAL A 89 5.61 -27.56 -0.25
C VAL A 89 4.22 -27.25 -0.77
N ASP A 90 3.45 -28.29 -1.06
CA ASP A 90 2.02 -28.22 -1.40
C ASP A 90 1.13 -28.53 -0.19
N ASP A 91 1.65 -28.31 1.03
CA ASP A 91 0.93 -28.50 2.28
C ASP A 91 0.02 -27.29 2.57
N PRO A 92 -1.29 -27.50 2.74
CA PRO A 92 -2.23 -26.42 3.06
C PRO A 92 -1.86 -25.62 4.31
N SER A 93 -1.26 -26.25 5.32
CA SER A 93 -0.85 -25.59 6.57
C SER A 93 0.25 -24.56 6.31
N GLN A 94 1.21 -24.87 5.45
CA GLN A 94 2.30 -23.98 5.07
C GLN A 94 1.78 -22.79 4.25
N LYS A 95 0.82 -23.03 3.34
CA LYS A 95 0.18 -21.95 2.59
C LYS A 95 -0.59 -21.01 3.53
N THR A 96 -1.34 -21.55 4.49
CA THR A 96 -2.05 -20.77 5.50
C THR A 96 -1.08 -19.88 6.27
N ARG A 97 0.04 -20.44 6.77
CA ARG A 97 1.09 -19.66 7.44
C ARG A 97 1.62 -18.51 6.57
N GLY A 98 1.84 -18.77 5.27
CA GLY A 98 2.31 -17.74 4.35
C GLY A 98 1.36 -16.54 4.24
N PHE A 99 0.05 -16.77 4.23
CA PHE A 99 -0.94 -15.68 4.24
C PHE A 99 -1.03 -15.00 5.61
N GLU A 100 -0.93 -15.74 6.72
CA GLU A 100 -0.94 -15.17 8.07
C GLU A 100 0.21 -14.18 8.31
N VAL A 101 1.41 -14.46 7.78
CA VAL A 101 2.55 -13.54 7.86
C VAL A 101 2.49 -12.38 6.85
N GLY A 102 1.41 -12.31 6.04
CA GLY A 102 1.14 -11.20 5.14
C GLY A 102 1.59 -11.40 3.69
N GLY A 103 1.93 -12.62 3.29
CA GLY A 103 2.11 -12.97 1.87
C GLY A 103 0.79 -12.82 1.10
N VAL A 104 0.89 -12.47 -0.18
CA VAL A 104 -0.29 -12.24 -1.03
C VAL A 104 -0.60 -13.39 -1.97
N ASP A 105 0.37 -14.28 -2.21
CA ASP A 105 0.20 -15.42 -3.12
C ASP A 105 1.29 -16.47 -2.92
N TYR A 106 1.12 -17.62 -3.60
CA TYR A 106 1.99 -18.79 -3.50
C TYR A 106 2.21 -19.41 -4.88
N ILE A 107 3.46 -19.77 -5.21
CA ILE A 107 3.85 -20.47 -6.43
C ILE A 107 4.52 -21.78 -6.00
N THR A 108 3.99 -22.92 -6.46
CA THR A 108 4.56 -24.22 -6.14
C THR A 108 5.66 -24.61 -7.13
N LYS A 109 6.80 -25.08 -6.62
CA LYS A 109 7.87 -25.67 -7.44
C LYS A 109 7.52 -27.15 -7.77
N PRO A 110 7.78 -27.65 -9.00
CA PRO A 110 8.29 -26.91 -10.13
C PRO A 110 7.25 -25.98 -10.74
N PHE A 111 7.62 -24.74 -11.01
CA PHE A 111 6.73 -23.73 -11.54
C PHE A 111 6.78 -23.63 -13.07
N HIS A 112 5.65 -23.27 -13.67
CA HIS A 112 5.56 -22.96 -15.09
C HIS A 112 5.79 -21.47 -15.35
N ASP A 113 6.53 -21.14 -16.40
CA ASP A 113 6.87 -19.76 -16.76
C ASP A 113 5.66 -18.84 -16.84
N ALA A 114 4.59 -19.31 -17.51
CA ALA A 114 3.36 -18.55 -17.67
C ALA A 114 2.67 -18.24 -16.33
N GLU A 115 2.75 -19.14 -15.35
CA GLU A 115 2.20 -18.93 -14.01
C GLU A 115 2.96 -17.83 -13.26
N VAL A 116 4.30 -17.93 -13.24
CA VAL A 116 5.14 -16.92 -12.57
C VAL A 116 4.86 -15.53 -13.14
N LEU A 117 4.90 -15.37 -14.47
CA LEU A 117 4.63 -14.10 -15.15
C LEU A 117 3.23 -13.57 -14.86
N ALA A 118 2.20 -14.43 -14.90
CA ALA A 118 0.82 -14.01 -14.64
C ALA A 118 0.64 -13.49 -13.21
N ARG A 119 1.20 -14.19 -12.20
CA ARG A 119 1.09 -13.80 -10.79
C ARG A 119 1.86 -12.52 -10.51
N VAL A 120 3.10 -12.41 -10.99
CA VAL A 120 3.90 -11.17 -10.85
C VAL A 120 3.17 -9.99 -11.46
N ARG A 121 2.65 -10.12 -12.68
CA ARG A 121 1.89 -9.06 -13.36
C ARG A 121 0.66 -8.65 -12.56
N THR A 122 -0.12 -9.61 -12.08
CA THR A 122 -1.34 -9.35 -11.30
C THR A 122 -1.03 -8.57 -10.02
N HIS A 123 -0.01 -8.98 -9.26
CA HIS A 123 0.28 -8.33 -7.98
C HIS A 123 0.95 -6.96 -8.15
N ILE A 124 1.78 -6.76 -9.18
CA ILE A 124 2.32 -5.43 -9.51
C ILE A 124 1.19 -4.49 -9.93
N MET A 125 0.29 -4.94 -10.81
CA MET A 125 -0.87 -4.14 -11.23
C MET A 125 -1.75 -3.76 -10.04
N ASN A 126 -2.05 -4.70 -9.15
CA ASN A 126 -2.84 -4.46 -7.95
C ASN A 126 -2.17 -3.44 -6.99
N LYS A 127 -0.83 -3.49 -6.86
CA LYS A 127 -0.07 -2.48 -6.08
C LYS A 127 -0.20 -1.11 -6.72
N GLN A 128 0.05 -1.01 -8.03
CA GLN A 128 -0.03 0.26 -8.76
C GLN A 128 -1.43 0.89 -8.68
N MET A 129 -2.49 0.08 -8.83
CA MET A 129 -3.87 0.55 -8.68
C MET A 129 -4.15 1.09 -7.26
N ARG A 130 -3.67 0.39 -6.23
CA ARG A 130 -3.80 0.85 -4.83
C ARG A 130 -3.06 2.16 -4.59
N GLU A 131 -1.87 2.32 -5.14
CA GLU A 131 -1.09 3.55 -5.03
C GLU A 131 -1.74 4.73 -5.77
N GLN A 132 -2.31 4.48 -6.95
CA GLN A 132 -3.08 5.49 -7.68
C GLN A 132 -4.32 5.92 -6.90
N LEU A 133 -5.06 4.97 -6.34
CA LEU A 133 -6.25 5.27 -5.52
C LEU A 133 -5.89 6.07 -4.26
N LYS A 134 -4.80 5.70 -3.57
CA LYS A 134 -4.31 6.46 -2.40
C LYS A 134 -3.97 7.91 -2.79
N ARG A 135 -3.28 8.12 -3.91
CA ARG A 135 -2.93 9.46 -4.43
C ARG A 135 -4.18 10.27 -4.75
N HIS A 136 -5.10 9.69 -5.50
CA HIS A 136 -6.33 10.37 -5.90
C HIS A 136 -7.21 10.76 -4.70
N ASN A 137 -7.36 9.86 -3.72
CA ASN A 137 -8.07 10.17 -2.48
C ASN A 137 -7.41 11.30 -1.68
N ALA A 138 -6.06 11.36 -1.66
CA ALA A 138 -5.34 12.44 -1.00
C ALA A 138 -5.51 13.80 -1.72
N GLU A 139 -5.59 13.79 -3.06
CA GLU A 139 -5.88 14.98 -3.87
C GLU A 139 -7.30 15.51 -3.60
N ILE A 140 -8.30 14.63 -3.66
CA ILE A 140 -9.70 14.98 -3.34
C ILE A 140 -9.81 15.54 -1.92
N GLY A 141 -9.11 14.95 -0.95
CA GLY A 141 -9.09 15.46 0.43
C GLY A 141 -8.56 16.90 0.51
N LYS A 142 -7.48 17.20 -0.21
CA LYS A 142 -6.93 18.57 -0.27
C LYS A 142 -7.89 19.57 -0.92
N GLU A 143 -8.50 19.20 -2.03
CA GLU A 143 -9.49 20.04 -2.71
C GLU A 143 -10.71 20.32 -1.83
N LEU A 144 -11.20 19.31 -1.13
CA LEU A 144 -12.32 19.45 -0.21
C LEU A 144 -11.99 20.39 0.96
N ASP A 145 -10.79 20.28 1.53
CA ASP A 145 -10.34 21.15 2.61
C ASP A 145 -10.18 22.61 2.12
N GLU A 146 -9.73 22.80 0.90
CA GLU A 146 -9.62 24.15 0.30
C GLU A 146 -10.99 24.77 0.07
N HIS A 147 -11.92 24.05 -0.56
CA HIS A 147 -13.29 24.51 -0.74
C HIS A 147 -13.98 24.82 0.59
N ARG A 148 -13.77 23.98 1.60
CA ARG A 148 -14.29 24.24 2.94
C ARG A 148 -13.75 25.55 3.52
N ARG A 149 -12.46 25.80 3.39
CA ARG A 149 -11.85 27.08 3.86
C ARG A 149 -12.41 28.29 3.13
N GLN A 150 -12.58 28.19 1.81
CA GLN A 150 -13.17 29.24 1.00
C GLN A 150 -14.62 29.56 1.41
N LEU A 151 -15.43 28.51 1.63
CA LEU A 151 -16.82 28.69 2.09
C LEU A 151 -16.88 29.34 3.47
N LEU A 152 -16.02 28.95 4.40
CA LEU A 152 -15.97 29.57 5.72
C LEU A 152 -15.56 31.04 5.64
N ALA A 153 -14.56 31.36 4.84
CA ALA A 153 -14.14 32.75 4.62
C ALA A 153 -15.25 33.62 3.98
N LEU A 154 -16.04 33.05 3.07
CA LEU A 154 -17.20 33.75 2.49
C LEU A 154 -18.28 33.99 3.55
N LEU A 155 -18.56 32.99 4.41
CA LEU A 155 -19.55 33.12 5.48
C LEU A 155 -19.15 34.18 6.51
N ASP A 156 -17.86 34.26 6.84
CA ASP A 156 -17.32 35.26 7.79
C ASP A 156 -17.40 36.68 7.23
N ASN A 157 -17.34 36.87 5.91
CA ASN A 157 -17.44 38.15 5.23
C ASN A 157 -18.90 38.56 4.89
N LEU A 158 -19.90 37.72 5.15
CA LEU A 158 -21.30 38.11 4.92
C LEU A 158 -21.76 39.12 5.98
N PRO A 159 -22.47 40.20 5.57
CA PRO A 159 -23.08 41.11 6.50
C PRO A 159 -24.28 40.45 7.18
N GLY A 160 -24.07 39.85 8.33
CA GLY A 160 -25.10 39.14 9.08
C GLY A 160 -24.54 37.98 9.93
N LEU A 161 -25.44 37.27 10.58
CA LEU A 161 -25.15 36.12 11.42
C LEU A 161 -25.33 34.84 10.61
N ALA A 162 -24.28 34.03 10.44
CA ALA A 162 -24.39 32.68 9.96
C ALA A 162 -23.99 31.66 11.05
N TYR A 163 -24.82 30.63 11.24
CA TYR A 163 -24.51 29.57 12.20
C TYR A 163 -24.94 28.22 11.66
N ARG A 164 -24.27 27.18 12.14
CA ARG A 164 -24.65 25.79 11.87
C ARG A 164 -25.22 25.17 13.14
N GLU A 165 -26.44 24.68 13.04
CA GLU A 165 -27.08 23.91 14.10
C GLU A 165 -27.12 22.43 13.74
N THR A 166 -26.71 21.56 14.63
CA THR A 166 -26.82 20.12 14.48
C THR A 166 -27.83 19.61 15.48
N VAL A 167 -28.86 18.93 15.00
CA VAL A 167 -29.86 18.26 15.85
C VAL A 167 -29.36 16.85 16.15
N ILE A 168 -29.11 16.57 17.42
CA ILE A 168 -28.65 15.27 17.91
C ILE A 168 -29.79 14.57 18.63
N GLY A 169 -30.15 13.36 18.19
CA GLY A 169 -31.24 12.56 18.72
C GLY A 169 -32.54 12.67 17.93
N GLY A 170 -33.47 11.79 18.24
CA GLY A 170 -34.82 11.77 17.62
C GLY A 170 -35.80 12.70 18.34
N ILE A 171 -36.90 13.12 17.68
CA ILE A 171 -37.98 13.84 18.29
C ILE A 171 -38.75 12.85 19.22
N PRO A 172 -38.97 13.11 20.53
CA PRO A 172 -38.95 14.43 21.19
C PRO A 172 -37.62 14.82 21.89
N ASP A 173 -36.63 13.95 21.99
CA ASP A 173 -35.39 14.19 22.77
C ASP A 173 -34.26 14.87 21.95
N ALA A 174 -34.62 15.62 20.93
CA ALA A 174 -33.62 16.29 20.09
C ALA A 174 -32.85 17.37 20.87
N ARG A 175 -31.53 17.21 20.93
CA ARG A 175 -30.62 18.24 21.42
C ARG A 175 -30.04 19.02 20.23
N ARG A 176 -29.98 20.34 20.39
CA ARG A 176 -29.40 21.23 19.37
C ARG A 176 -28.01 21.64 19.82
N ALA A 177 -27.03 21.50 18.93
CA ALA A 177 -25.67 21.95 19.15
C ALA A 177 -25.26 22.90 18.03
N VAL A 178 -24.83 24.09 18.37
CA VAL A 178 -24.25 25.03 17.43
C VAL A 178 -22.79 24.60 17.22
N SER A 179 -22.45 24.23 15.99
CA SER A 179 -21.14 23.73 15.63
C SER A 179 -20.27 24.74 14.86
N PHE A 180 -20.89 25.85 14.46
CA PHE A 180 -20.21 26.95 13.77
C PHE A 180 -21.00 28.23 13.95
N VAL A 181 -20.29 29.33 14.21
CA VAL A 181 -20.83 30.69 14.23
C VAL A 181 -19.85 31.58 13.49
N SER A 182 -20.31 32.41 12.56
CA SER A 182 -19.46 33.37 11.85
C SER A 182 -19.01 34.52 12.73
N ASP A 183 -17.88 35.17 12.38
CA ASP A 183 -17.35 36.32 13.10
C ASP A 183 -18.29 37.53 13.14
N GLY A 184 -19.31 37.53 12.28
CA GLY A 184 -20.39 38.53 12.31
C GLY A 184 -21.14 38.58 13.64
N VAL A 185 -21.07 37.53 14.47
CA VAL A 185 -21.65 37.53 15.83
C VAL A 185 -21.05 38.59 16.72
N LEU A 186 -19.74 38.76 16.69
CA LEU A 186 -19.02 39.76 17.48
C LEU A 186 -19.49 41.21 17.16
N GLY A 187 -19.75 41.46 15.89
CA GLY A 187 -20.25 42.80 15.45
C GLY A 187 -21.70 43.08 15.88
N LEU A 188 -22.54 42.04 16.05
CA LEU A 188 -23.95 42.18 16.38
C LEU A 188 -24.25 42.03 17.88
N THR A 189 -23.53 41.18 18.57
CA THR A 189 -23.83 40.81 19.98
C THR A 189 -22.83 41.37 20.99
N GLY A 190 -21.59 41.66 20.56
CA GLY A 190 -20.50 42.06 21.45
C GLY A 190 -19.98 40.95 22.36
N TYR A 191 -20.42 39.71 22.18
CA TYR A 191 -19.96 38.52 22.88
C TYR A 191 -19.16 37.60 21.96
N ALA A 192 -18.02 37.12 22.45
CA ALA A 192 -17.17 36.13 21.81
C ALA A 192 -17.56 34.71 22.22
#